data_66fe5895ce47c2c9fced767273c9d5f8
#
_entry.id   66fe5895ce47c2c9fced767273c9d5f8
#
_cell.length_a   1.000
_cell.length_b   1.000
_cell.length_c   1.000
_cell.angle_alpha   90.00
_cell.angle_beta   90.00
_cell.angle_gamma   90.00
#
_symmetry.space_group_name_H-M   'P 1'
#
loop_
_entity.id
_entity.type
_entity.pdbx_description
1 polymer ?
#
loop_
_entity_poly.entity_id
_entity_poly.type
_entity_poly.pdbx_seq_one_letter_code
_entity_poly.pdbx_strand_id
1 'polypeptide(L)'
;MLSKQDLNQISQRGITPEMVQHQLKQIKEGFPFLKIEAAASIGNGIFAPNKEECQKYVDDWTKYSGEGHKVVKFVPASGAASRMFKNLFAFLTADYDVPTTDFEKEFFDNIKKFAFKHELCNKCKENDDACVCDLKKEGKYKEVVANLLETKGLNYGQLPKGLLLFHNYEDGPRTPMEEHLVEAALYASSNGEANIHFTVSHDHLDLFKKKVGEKAAYYEKKYNIHFNVSFSEQKPSTDTIAANTDNTPFRNEDGTLLFRPGGHGALIENLNEIDADVVFIKNIDNVVPDRIKDITVLYKKVIAGILVDAQKKAFDYLRLLDTGVYSHEQIEEIIRFVQQNLGNRKHDIKELEDAELVIYLKNKLNRPMRVCGVVKNVGEPGGGPFLCYNADGTVSPQILESSQIDKNNEEYVKMFKDGTHFNPVDLVCATKDYKGNRFHLPDFVDRSTGFISSKSKNGRELKALELPGLWNGTMSDWNTIFVEVPIETFNPVKTVNDLLREQHQ
;
A
#
# COMPACT_ATOMS: atom_id res chain seq x y z
N MET A 1 14.32 -32.88 -8.92
CA MET A 1 15.21 -32.68 -7.76
C MET A 1 16.01 -31.41 -7.96
N LEU A 2 16.22 -30.65 -6.89
CA LEU A 2 17.08 -29.47 -6.91
C LEU A 2 18.55 -29.92 -7.01
N SER A 3 19.33 -29.30 -7.89
CA SER A 3 20.75 -29.55 -8.06
C SER A 3 21.58 -28.88 -6.95
N LYS A 4 22.86 -29.20 -6.86
CA LYS A 4 23.79 -28.53 -5.93
C LYS A 4 23.90 -27.02 -6.19
N GLN A 5 23.84 -26.63 -7.47
CA GLN A 5 23.81 -25.22 -7.90
C GLN A 5 22.53 -24.51 -7.44
N ASP A 6 21.37 -25.19 -7.56
CA ASP A 6 20.10 -24.66 -7.09
C ASP A 6 20.12 -24.40 -5.58
N LEU A 7 20.61 -25.35 -4.80
CA LEU A 7 20.71 -25.24 -3.34
C LEU A 7 21.60 -24.05 -2.93
N ASN A 8 22.70 -23.84 -3.63
CA ASN A 8 23.58 -22.69 -3.39
C ASN A 8 22.87 -21.36 -3.72
N GLN A 9 22.18 -21.29 -4.87
CA GLN A 9 21.41 -20.11 -5.28
C GLN A 9 20.29 -19.77 -4.29
N ILE A 10 19.57 -20.77 -3.79
CA ILE A 10 18.52 -20.66 -2.78
C ILE A 10 19.09 -20.10 -1.48
N SER A 11 20.19 -20.70 -0.99
CA SER A 11 20.88 -20.27 0.24
C SER A 11 21.37 -18.84 0.17
N GLN A 12 21.95 -18.40 -0.97
CA GLN A 12 22.41 -17.03 -1.17
C GLN A 12 21.31 -15.97 -1.08
N ARG A 13 20.04 -16.37 -1.34
CA ARG A 13 18.87 -15.50 -1.18
C ARG A 13 18.28 -15.51 0.22
N GLY A 14 18.79 -16.36 1.12
CA GLY A 14 18.21 -16.56 2.44
C GLY A 14 16.89 -17.34 2.40
N ILE A 15 16.65 -18.11 1.34
CA ILE A 15 15.47 -18.99 1.16
C ILE A 15 15.90 -20.42 1.53
N THR A 16 14.96 -21.26 2.00
CA THR A 16 15.23 -22.66 2.27
C THR A 16 14.71 -23.55 1.15
N PRO A 17 15.33 -24.75 0.94
CA PRO A 17 14.81 -25.74 -0.02
C PRO A 17 13.35 -26.14 0.25
N GLU A 18 12.97 -26.25 1.51
CA GLU A 18 11.60 -26.58 1.96
C GLU A 18 10.62 -25.49 1.54
N MET A 19 11.00 -24.23 1.66
CA MET A 19 10.18 -23.09 1.20
C MET A 19 9.98 -23.14 -0.31
N VAL A 20 11.02 -23.44 -1.09
CA VAL A 20 10.90 -23.59 -2.56
C VAL A 20 9.97 -24.75 -2.92
N GLN A 21 10.08 -25.88 -2.24
CA GLN A 21 9.19 -27.04 -2.46
C GLN A 21 7.75 -26.70 -2.11
N HIS A 22 7.54 -25.98 -1.01
CA HIS A 22 6.21 -25.50 -0.59
C HIS A 22 5.60 -24.57 -1.64
N GLN A 23 6.38 -23.60 -2.14
CA GLN A 23 5.94 -22.69 -3.20
C GLN A 23 5.59 -23.43 -4.50
N LEU A 24 6.39 -24.40 -4.92
CA LEU A 24 6.07 -25.24 -6.10
C LEU A 24 4.81 -26.05 -5.90
N LYS A 25 4.57 -26.55 -4.69
CA LYS A 25 3.31 -27.22 -4.35
C LYS A 25 2.13 -26.28 -4.45
N GLN A 26 2.23 -25.07 -3.90
CA GLN A 26 1.21 -24.02 -4.01
C GLN A 26 0.94 -23.64 -5.47
N ILE A 27 1.98 -23.54 -6.32
CA ILE A 27 1.82 -23.25 -7.76
C ILE A 27 1.02 -24.36 -8.45
N LYS A 28 1.23 -25.62 -8.05
CA LYS A 28 0.54 -26.77 -8.62
C LYS A 28 -0.90 -26.89 -8.14
N GLU A 29 -1.15 -26.69 -6.85
CA GLU A 29 -2.45 -26.92 -6.20
C GLU A 29 -3.34 -25.66 -6.23
N GLY A 30 -2.75 -24.46 -6.39
CA GLY A 30 -3.45 -23.19 -6.25
C GLY A 30 -3.71 -22.82 -4.79
N PHE A 31 -4.49 -21.75 -4.61
CA PHE A 31 -4.91 -21.25 -3.31
C PHE A 31 -6.43 -21.38 -3.15
N PRO A 32 -6.93 -21.67 -1.94
CA PRO A 32 -8.35 -21.64 -1.68
C PRO A 32 -8.89 -20.21 -1.79
N PHE A 33 -10.14 -20.07 -2.18
CA PHE A 33 -10.84 -18.79 -2.07
C PHE A 33 -11.33 -18.56 -0.65
N LEU A 34 -11.33 -17.30 -0.24
CA LEU A 34 -11.88 -16.90 1.06
C LEU A 34 -13.40 -17.05 1.09
N LYS A 35 -13.93 -17.50 2.23
CA LYS A 35 -15.36 -17.52 2.48
C LYS A 35 -15.83 -16.14 2.93
N ILE A 36 -16.77 -15.56 2.22
CA ILE A 36 -17.28 -14.22 2.45
C ILE A 36 -18.64 -14.32 3.15
N GLU A 37 -18.81 -13.57 4.24
CA GLU A 37 -20.11 -13.38 4.89
C GLU A 37 -20.89 -12.26 4.22
N ALA A 38 -20.24 -11.10 4.02
CA ALA A 38 -20.83 -9.93 3.39
C ALA A 38 -19.77 -8.95 2.86
N ALA A 39 -20.13 -8.10 1.91
CA ALA A 39 -19.43 -6.85 1.68
C ALA A 39 -19.67 -5.92 2.87
N ALA A 40 -18.61 -5.29 3.39
CA ALA A 40 -18.77 -4.32 4.46
C ALA A 40 -19.49 -3.06 3.96
N SER A 41 -20.35 -2.51 4.80
CA SER A 41 -21.11 -1.28 4.52
C SER A 41 -21.26 -0.45 5.79
N ILE A 42 -21.74 0.79 5.66
CA ILE A 42 -22.01 1.65 6.82
C ILE A 42 -23.02 0.94 7.73
N GLY A 43 -22.68 0.85 9.02
CA GLY A 43 -23.47 0.13 10.01
C GLY A 43 -23.29 -1.40 10.01
N ASN A 44 -22.57 -1.96 9.01
CA ASN A 44 -22.19 -3.36 8.98
C ASN A 44 -20.69 -3.49 8.59
N GLY A 45 -19.81 -3.20 9.55
CA GLY A 45 -18.35 -3.32 9.38
C GLY A 45 -17.65 -2.01 8.98
N ILE A 46 -18.35 -0.97 8.55
CA ILE A 46 -17.78 0.35 8.27
C ILE A 46 -18.35 1.37 9.26
N PHE A 47 -17.46 2.07 9.94
CA PHE A 47 -17.78 3.22 10.78
C PHE A 47 -17.71 4.51 9.95
N ALA A 48 -18.76 5.33 10.02
CA ALA A 48 -18.82 6.64 9.39
C ALA A 48 -18.96 7.71 10.49
N PRO A 49 -17.84 8.30 10.96
CA PRO A 49 -17.89 9.28 12.04
C PRO A 49 -18.57 10.57 11.58
N ASN A 50 -19.44 11.11 12.43
CA ASN A 50 -20.01 12.43 12.22
C ASN A 50 -18.98 13.54 12.51
N LYS A 51 -19.35 14.80 12.29
CA LYS A 51 -18.42 15.94 12.43
C LYS A 51 -17.86 16.09 13.86
N GLU A 52 -18.68 15.85 14.88
CA GLU A 52 -18.27 15.96 16.29
C GLU A 52 -17.31 14.82 16.66
N GLU A 53 -17.62 13.62 16.21
CA GLU A 53 -16.73 12.45 16.37
C GLU A 53 -15.39 12.66 15.64
N CYS A 54 -15.42 13.19 14.41
CA CYS A 54 -14.19 13.55 13.70
C CYS A 54 -13.33 14.51 14.51
N GLN A 55 -13.93 15.57 15.09
CA GLN A 55 -13.18 16.53 15.92
C GLN A 55 -12.60 15.86 17.16
N LYS A 56 -13.37 15.02 17.86
CA LYS A 56 -12.88 14.25 19.02
C LYS A 56 -11.65 13.44 18.64
N TYR A 57 -11.68 12.70 17.53
CA TYR A 57 -10.56 11.85 17.13
C TYR A 57 -9.34 12.66 16.66
N VAL A 58 -9.55 13.83 16.05
CA VAL A 58 -8.44 14.76 15.77
C VAL A 58 -7.78 15.24 17.05
N ASP A 59 -8.57 15.56 18.08
CA ASP A 59 -8.06 15.99 19.38
C ASP A 59 -7.31 14.86 20.09
N ASP A 60 -7.85 13.64 20.07
CA ASP A 60 -7.21 12.43 20.61
C ASP A 60 -5.85 12.17 19.93
N TRP A 61 -5.79 12.27 18.60
CA TRP A 61 -4.53 12.15 17.86
C TRP A 61 -3.54 13.26 18.19
N THR A 62 -4.00 14.50 18.24
CA THR A 62 -3.16 15.66 18.57
C THR A 62 -2.55 15.53 19.97
N LYS A 63 -3.33 15.08 20.93
CA LYS A 63 -2.84 14.79 22.29
C LYS A 63 -1.79 13.67 22.26
N TYR A 64 -2.12 12.53 21.64
CA TYR A 64 -1.24 11.36 21.58
C TYR A 64 0.11 11.70 20.92
N SER A 65 0.11 12.39 19.79
CA SER A 65 1.34 12.79 19.10
C SER A 65 2.19 13.79 19.87
N GLY A 66 1.59 14.54 20.80
CA GLY A 66 2.28 15.44 21.73
C GLY A 66 2.89 14.76 22.96
N GLU A 67 2.57 13.48 23.23
CA GLU A 67 3.02 12.73 24.41
C GLU A 67 4.34 11.96 24.22
N GLY A 68 5.03 12.15 23.08
CA GLY A 68 6.36 11.56 22.84
C GLY A 68 6.34 10.17 22.20
N HIS A 69 5.20 9.75 21.69
CA HIS A 69 5.09 8.49 20.94
C HIS A 69 5.83 8.56 19.61
N LYS A 70 6.47 7.46 19.23
CA LYS A 70 7.19 7.35 17.97
C LYS A 70 6.22 7.04 16.83
N VAL A 71 6.08 8.01 15.93
CA VAL A 71 5.23 7.92 14.75
C VAL A 71 6.13 7.77 13.51
N VAL A 72 5.79 6.86 12.61
CA VAL A 72 6.49 6.65 11.34
C VAL A 72 5.49 6.68 10.19
N LYS A 73 5.85 7.33 9.09
CA LYS A 73 5.14 7.23 7.81
C LYS A 73 5.88 6.22 6.93
N PHE A 74 5.25 5.10 6.62
CA PHE A 74 5.78 4.02 5.78
C PHE A 74 5.21 4.15 4.38
N VAL A 75 6.07 4.34 3.37
CA VAL A 75 5.68 4.62 1.99
C VAL A 75 6.30 3.58 1.06
N PRO A 76 5.52 2.62 0.55
CA PRO A 76 5.96 1.76 -0.54
C PRO A 76 6.26 2.59 -1.80
N ALA A 77 7.53 2.62 -2.24
CA ALA A 77 8.00 3.49 -3.33
C ALA A 77 8.86 2.76 -4.39
N SER A 78 8.92 1.43 -4.36
CA SER A 78 9.71 0.62 -5.30
C SER A 78 9.12 0.54 -6.71
N GLY A 79 7.86 0.99 -6.92
CA GLY A 79 7.17 0.89 -8.20
C GLY A 79 7.82 1.73 -9.29
N ALA A 80 8.28 1.09 -10.38
CA ALA A 80 8.76 1.79 -11.58
C ALA A 80 7.62 2.54 -12.27
N ALA A 81 7.94 3.68 -12.88
CA ALA A 81 6.96 4.50 -13.60
C ALA A 81 6.60 3.94 -15.00
N SER A 82 7.25 2.87 -15.46
CA SER A 82 7.02 2.29 -16.80
C SER A 82 5.54 2.01 -17.12
N ARG A 83 4.76 1.56 -16.12
CA ARG A 83 3.31 1.36 -16.31
C ARG A 83 2.55 2.66 -16.51
N MET A 84 2.97 3.75 -15.89
CA MET A 84 2.38 5.08 -16.02
C MET A 84 2.51 5.61 -17.47
N PHE A 85 3.59 5.24 -18.14
CA PHE A 85 3.91 5.67 -19.50
C PHE A 85 3.64 4.61 -20.58
N LYS A 86 2.93 3.53 -20.26
CA LYS A 86 2.68 2.41 -21.19
C LYS A 86 2.19 2.88 -22.56
N ASN A 87 1.24 3.80 -22.60
CA ASN A 87 0.66 4.30 -23.85
C ASN A 87 1.66 5.14 -24.66
N LEU A 88 2.52 5.91 -23.99
CA LEU A 88 3.56 6.69 -24.68
C LEU A 88 4.70 5.79 -25.18
N PHE A 89 5.04 4.72 -24.49
CA PHE A 89 5.96 3.69 -25.04
C PHE A 89 5.38 3.00 -26.26
N ALA A 90 4.07 2.70 -26.25
CA ALA A 90 3.40 2.14 -27.44
C ALA A 90 3.43 3.13 -28.60
N PHE A 91 3.22 4.42 -28.37
CA PHE A 91 3.32 5.46 -29.39
C PHE A 91 4.73 5.57 -29.99
N LEU A 92 5.80 5.46 -29.20
CA LEU A 92 7.19 5.48 -29.69
C LEU A 92 7.46 4.39 -30.72
N THR A 93 6.84 3.21 -30.55
CA THR A 93 7.06 2.04 -31.40
C THR A 93 5.97 1.84 -32.45
N ALA A 94 4.95 2.72 -32.50
CA ALA A 94 3.88 2.68 -33.47
C ALA A 94 4.36 2.96 -34.91
N ASP A 95 3.60 2.51 -35.90
CA ASP A 95 3.84 2.74 -37.31
C ASP A 95 3.31 4.09 -37.81
N TYR A 96 2.81 4.93 -36.92
CA TYR A 96 2.35 6.30 -37.18
C TYR A 96 3.14 7.30 -36.29
N ASP A 97 3.28 8.54 -36.79
CA ASP A 97 4.11 9.59 -36.15
C ASP A 97 3.29 10.71 -35.49
N VAL A 98 1.98 10.74 -35.76
CA VAL A 98 1.06 11.77 -35.25
C VAL A 98 0.10 11.14 -34.23
N PRO A 99 -0.23 11.82 -33.12
CA PRO A 99 -1.17 11.29 -32.11
C PRO A 99 -2.51 10.88 -32.71
N THR A 100 -2.90 9.62 -32.53
CA THR A 100 -4.13 9.05 -33.05
C THR A 100 -5.15 8.70 -32.03
N THR A 101 -4.69 8.16 -30.86
CA THR A 101 -5.57 7.78 -29.75
C THR A 101 -5.99 9.00 -28.92
N ASP A 102 -7.13 8.91 -28.24
CA ASP A 102 -7.59 9.98 -27.34
C ASP A 102 -6.58 10.27 -26.23
N PHE A 103 -5.92 9.23 -25.70
CA PHE A 103 -4.87 9.38 -24.69
C PHE A 103 -3.69 10.22 -25.20
N GLU A 104 -3.20 9.92 -26.40
CA GLU A 104 -2.08 10.65 -27.02
C GLU A 104 -2.45 12.10 -27.30
N LYS A 105 -3.64 12.34 -27.88
CA LYS A 105 -4.17 13.68 -28.14
C LYS A 105 -4.28 14.50 -26.84
N GLU A 106 -4.91 13.92 -25.81
CA GLU A 106 -5.05 14.57 -24.52
C GLU A 106 -3.69 14.94 -23.92
N PHE A 107 -2.70 14.02 -23.98
CA PHE A 107 -1.34 14.27 -23.50
C PHE A 107 -0.69 15.48 -24.21
N PHE A 108 -0.67 15.47 -25.55
CA PHE A 108 -0.01 16.51 -26.32
C PHE A 108 -0.76 17.85 -26.31
N ASP A 109 -2.08 17.85 -26.28
CA ASP A 109 -2.88 19.06 -26.22
C ASP A 109 -2.70 19.79 -24.89
N ASN A 110 -2.48 19.05 -23.81
CA ASN A 110 -2.31 19.57 -22.47
C ASN A 110 -0.86 19.55 -21.95
N ILE A 111 0.13 19.32 -22.82
CA ILE A 111 1.54 19.14 -22.39
C ILE A 111 2.08 20.31 -21.54
N LYS A 112 1.53 21.52 -21.72
CA LYS A 112 1.89 22.70 -20.96
C LYS A 112 1.41 22.69 -19.50
N LYS A 113 0.50 21.81 -19.14
CA LYS A 113 -0.06 21.68 -17.79
C LYS A 113 0.77 20.79 -16.87
N PHE A 114 1.60 19.90 -17.44
CA PHE A 114 2.43 19.00 -16.63
C PHE A 114 3.53 19.76 -15.89
N ALA A 115 3.82 19.33 -14.68
CA ALA A 115 4.85 19.88 -13.83
C ALA A 115 6.26 19.79 -14.43
N PHE A 116 6.51 18.79 -15.27
CA PHE A 116 7.79 18.56 -15.95
C PHE A 116 7.96 19.31 -17.28
N LYS A 117 7.04 20.19 -17.65
CA LYS A 117 7.04 20.84 -18.97
C LYS A 117 8.32 21.65 -19.25
N HIS A 118 8.87 22.32 -18.24
CA HIS A 118 10.07 23.16 -18.40
C HIS A 118 11.31 22.31 -18.60
N GLU A 119 11.48 21.26 -17.79
CA GLU A 119 12.57 20.31 -17.88
C GLU A 119 12.52 19.56 -19.21
N LEU A 120 11.32 19.14 -19.64
CA LEU A 120 11.14 18.51 -20.95
C LEU A 120 11.51 19.45 -22.11
N CYS A 121 11.06 20.71 -22.05
CA CYS A 121 11.40 21.70 -23.06
C CYS A 121 12.91 21.96 -23.13
N ASN A 122 13.59 22.00 -21.99
CA ASN A 122 15.05 22.14 -21.95
C ASN A 122 15.75 20.94 -22.59
N LYS A 123 15.29 19.71 -22.31
CA LYS A 123 15.84 18.49 -22.93
C LYS A 123 15.61 18.44 -24.45
N CYS A 124 14.45 18.85 -24.93
CA CYS A 124 14.22 18.98 -26.36
C CYS A 124 15.17 20.01 -27.02
N LYS A 125 15.42 21.15 -26.35
CA LYS A 125 16.39 22.14 -26.86
C LYS A 125 17.82 21.61 -26.87
N GLU A 126 18.23 20.86 -25.83
CA GLU A 126 19.57 20.28 -25.75
C GLU A 126 19.81 19.19 -26.80
N ASN A 127 18.81 18.37 -27.10
CA ASN A 127 18.95 17.19 -27.97
C ASN A 127 18.52 17.43 -29.42
N ASP A 128 17.56 18.32 -29.66
CA ASP A 128 16.90 18.49 -30.97
C ASP A 128 16.92 19.96 -31.44
N ASP A 129 17.62 20.87 -30.75
CA ASP A 129 17.72 22.32 -31.03
C ASP A 129 16.33 23.03 -31.15
N ALA A 130 15.27 22.41 -30.58
CA ALA A 130 13.90 22.90 -30.71
C ALA A 130 13.13 22.74 -29.38
N CYS A 131 12.17 23.64 -29.14
CA CYS A 131 11.29 23.45 -27.98
C CYS A 131 10.15 22.46 -28.30
N VAL A 132 9.47 21.97 -27.26
CA VAL A 132 8.31 21.05 -27.40
C VAL A 132 7.27 21.61 -28.38
N CYS A 133 7.02 22.93 -28.36
CA CYS A 133 6.03 23.56 -29.23
C CYS A 133 6.45 23.55 -30.71
N ASP A 134 7.73 23.69 -30.99
CA ASP A 134 8.25 23.70 -32.37
C ASP A 134 8.30 22.26 -32.92
N LEU A 135 8.77 21.29 -32.13
CA LEU A 135 8.72 19.87 -32.50
C LEU A 135 7.29 19.43 -32.81
N LYS A 136 6.29 19.85 -32.04
CA LYS A 136 4.88 19.57 -32.30
C LYS A 136 4.40 20.16 -33.63
N LYS A 137 4.77 21.42 -33.98
CA LYS A 137 4.43 22.06 -35.23
C LYS A 137 5.05 21.35 -36.44
N GLU A 138 6.25 20.79 -36.25
CA GLU A 138 6.96 20.04 -37.28
C GLU A 138 6.48 18.56 -37.39
N GLY A 139 5.50 18.13 -36.58
CA GLY A 139 5.02 16.76 -36.55
C GLY A 139 5.95 15.76 -35.83
N LYS A 140 6.98 16.24 -35.16
CA LYS A 140 8.00 15.45 -34.45
C LYS A 140 7.55 15.07 -33.01
N TYR A 141 6.41 14.40 -32.89
CA TYR A 141 5.83 14.02 -31.60
C TYR A 141 6.64 12.94 -30.89
N LYS A 142 7.24 12.00 -31.64
CA LYS A 142 8.06 10.93 -31.07
C LYS A 142 9.33 11.44 -30.41
N GLU A 143 9.94 12.49 -30.94
CA GLU A 143 11.10 13.16 -30.36
C GLU A 143 10.76 13.75 -28.98
N VAL A 144 9.58 14.36 -28.85
CA VAL A 144 9.10 14.87 -27.55
C VAL A 144 8.96 13.72 -26.53
N VAL A 145 8.35 12.58 -26.94
CA VAL A 145 8.19 11.43 -26.05
C VAL A 145 9.53 10.77 -25.75
N ALA A 146 10.45 10.67 -26.71
CA ALA A 146 11.79 10.15 -26.49
C ALA A 146 12.56 11.01 -25.46
N ASN A 147 12.47 12.35 -25.54
CA ASN A 147 13.05 13.25 -24.53
C ASN A 147 12.40 13.14 -23.15
N LEU A 148 11.15 12.71 -23.05
CA LEU A 148 10.51 12.43 -21.76
C LEU A 148 10.98 11.10 -21.18
N LEU A 149 11.01 10.03 -21.99
CA LEU A 149 11.12 8.65 -21.48
C LEU A 149 12.53 8.08 -21.50
N GLU A 150 13.36 8.43 -22.49
CA GLU A 150 14.66 7.83 -22.70
C GLU A 150 15.78 8.49 -21.87
N THR A 151 16.91 7.77 -21.72
CA THR A 151 18.07 8.23 -20.92
C THR A 151 18.72 9.50 -21.45
N LYS A 152 18.61 9.77 -22.75
CA LYS A 152 19.10 11.03 -23.36
C LYS A 152 18.31 12.28 -22.88
N GLY A 153 17.06 12.06 -22.43
CA GLY A 153 16.15 13.12 -21.98
C GLY A 153 15.97 13.10 -20.46
N LEU A 154 14.70 13.11 -20.00
CA LEU A 154 14.35 13.09 -18.58
C LEU A 154 14.43 11.69 -17.94
N ASN A 155 14.56 10.65 -18.75
CA ASN A 155 14.66 9.26 -18.30
C ASN A 155 13.45 8.76 -17.47
N TYR A 156 12.27 9.35 -17.67
CA TYR A 156 11.06 9.02 -16.88
C TYR A 156 10.59 7.58 -17.08
N GLY A 157 10.98 6.94 -18.18
CA GLY A 157 10.70 5.53 -18.45
C GLY A 157 11.40 4.56 -17.49
N GLN A 158 12.51 4.98 -16.86
CA GLN A 158 13.33 4.16 -15.96
C GLN A 158 13.23 4.61 -14.49
N LEU A 159 12.80 5.84 -14.23
CA LEU A 159 12.72 6.36 -12.88
C LEU A 159 11.53 5.78 -12.09
N PRO A 160 11.61 5.74 -10.76
CA PRO A 160 10.48 5.39 -9.91
C PRO A 160 9.49 6.56 -9.84
N LYS A 161 8.20 6.27 -9.69
CA LYS A 161 7.15 7.30 -9.57
C LYS A 161 7.46 8.38 -8.55
N GLY A 162 8.06 8.02 -7.42
CA GLY A 162 8.37 8.92 -6.32
C GLY A 162 9.31 10.09 -6.69
N LEU A 163 10.02 9.99 -7.81
CA LEU A 163 10.99 10.99 -8.26
C LEU A 163 10.56 11.78 -9.50
N LEU A 164 9.36 11.52 -10.03
CA LEU A 164 8.80 12.28 -11.15
C LEU A 164 8.15 13.58 -10.66
N LEU A 165 8.15 14.62 -11.47
CA LEU A 165 7.49 15.87 -11.13
C LEU A 165 5.98 15.75 -11.32
N PHE A 166 5.21 15.87 -10.23
CA PHE A 166 3.76 15.73 -10.24
C PHE A 166 3.01 17.05 -10.18
N HIS A 167 3.41 17.96 -9.30
CA HIS A 167 2.64 19.18 -9.02
C HIS A 167 3.50 20.44 -9.19
N ASN A 168 2.88 21.50 -9.69
CA ASN A 168 3.49 22.81 -9.84
C ASN A 168 3.20 23.68 -8.61
N TYR A 169 4.22 24.44 -8.18
CA TYR A 169 4.12 25.48 -7.15
C TYR A 169 4.90 26.71 -7.57
N GLU A 170 4.68 27.83 -6.91
CA GLU A 170 5.43 29.07 -7.14
C GLU A 170 6.93 28.91 -6.84
N ASP A 171 7.25 28.07 -5.84
CA ASP A 171 8.61 27.78 -5.40
C ASP A 171 9.27 26.61 -6.20
N GLY A 172 8.60 26.13 -7.24
CA GLY A 172 9.06 25.08 -8.15
C GLY A 172 8.25 23.79 -8.07
N PRO A 173 8.41 22.88 -9.04
CA PRO A 173 7.65 21.64 -9.09
C PRO A 173 8.09 20.67 -8.00
N ARG A 174 7.15 19.86 -7.51
CA ARG A 174 7.38 18.81 -6.49
C ARG A 174 7.17 17.42 -7.03
N THR A 175 7.95 16.50 -6.48
CA THR A 175 7.81 15.05 -6.68
C THR A 175 6.86 14.45 -5.62
N PRO A 176 6.31 13.24 -5.85
CA PRO A 176 5.55 12.51 -4.82
C PRO A 176 6.34 12.31 -3.52
N MET A 177 7.64 12.07 -3.61
CA MET A 177 8.50 11.95 -2.43
C MET A 177 8.45 13.24 -1.58
N GLU A 178 8.52 14.43 -2.22
CA GLU A 178 8.41 15.72 -1.54
C GLU A 178 7.01 15.92 -0.94
N GLU A 179 5.94 15.52 -1.66
CA GLU A 179 4.58 15.57 -1.11
C GLU A 179 4.43 14.70 0.14
N HIS A 180 5.10 13.54 0.17
CA HIS A 180 5.10 12.68 1.37
C HIS A 180 5.89 13.29 2.54
N LEU A 181 6.95 14.08 2.29
CA LEU A 181 7.61 14.87 3.34
C LEU A 181 6.64 15.90 3.94
N VAL A 182 5.95 16.65 3.08
CA VAL A 182 4.93 17.63 3.50
C VAL A 182 3.83 16.97 4.32
N GLU A 183 3.27 15.87 3.83
CA GLU A 183 2.25 15.13 4.55
C GLU A 183 2.73 14.61 5.91
N ALA A 184 3.96 14.13 6.01
CA ALA A 184 4.52 13.66 7.26
C ALA A 184 4.61 14.79 8.30
N ALA A 185 5.03 15.99 7.89
CA ALA A 185 5.03 17.17 8.75
C ALA A 185 3.63 17.52 9.26
N LEU A 186 2.59 17.37 8.42
CA LEU A 186 1.24 17.84 8.73
C LEU A 186 0.42 16.90 9.62
N TYR A 187 0.63 15.57 9.54
CA TYR A 187 -0.18 14.62 10.31
C TYR A 187 0.58 13.46 10.98
N ALA A 188 1.81 13.16 10.53
CA ALA A 188 2.59 12.02 11.03
C ALA A 188 3.86 12.45 11.77
N SER A 189 3.82 13.63 12.39
CA SER A 189 4.90 14.16 13.22
C SER A 189 4.59 14.04 14.71
N SER A 190 5.64 13.94 15.51
CA SER A 190 5.58 13.89 16.99
C SER A 190 6.77 14.64 17.55
N ASN A 191 6.53 15.52 18.52
CA ASN A 191 7.57 16.28 19.23
C ASN A 191 8.58 17.03 18.32
N GLY A 192 8.11 17.62 17.23
CA GLY A 192 8.98 18.35 16.31
C GLY A 192 9.79 17.46 15.35
N GLU A 193 9.51 16.16 15.31
CA GLU A 193 10.14 15.24 14.39
C GLU A 193 9.10 14.53 13.50
N ALA A 194 9.47 14.29 12.24
CA ALA A 194 8.73 13.45 11.30
C ALA A 194 9.63 12.30 10.83
N ASN A 195 9.27 11.07 11.16
CA ASN A 195 9.99 9.89 10.72
C ASN A 195 9.30 9.32 9.49
N ILE A 196 10.05 9.15 8.39
CA ILE A 196 9.54 8.61 7.14
C ILE A 196 10.41 7.45 6.70
N HIS A 197 9.78 6.37 6.31
CA HIS A 197 10.44 5.20 5.76
C HIS A 197 9.94 4.92 4.35
N PHE A 198 10.85 4.93 3.37
CA PHE A 198 10.55 4.53 2.00
C PHE A 198 11.08 3.13 1.72
N THR A 199 10.24 2.26 1.14
CA THR A 199 10.74 1.03 0.54
C THR A 199 11.01 1.30 -0.94
N VAL A 200 12.25 1.08 -1.36
CA VAL A 200 12.71 1.41 -2.71
C VAL A 200 13.35 0.19 -3.37
N SER A 201 13.50 0.20 -4.70
CA SER A 201 14.33 -0.77 -5.38
C SER A 201 15.82 -0.42 -5.26
N HIS A 202 16.69 -1.42 -5.30
CA HIS A 202 18.15 -1.25 -5.23
C HIS A 202 18.66 -0.20 -6.22
N ASP A 203 18.22 -0.28 -7.46
CA ASP A 203 18.68 0.61 -8.55
C ASP A 203 18.32 2.09 -8.34
N HIS A 204 17.34 2.38 -7.47
CA HIS A 204 16.85 3.73 -7.24
C HIS A 204 17.20 4.31 -5.86
N LEU A 205 17.81 3.52 -4.98
CA LEU A 205 18.10 3.93 -3.60
C LEU A 205 18.93 5.22 -3.53
N ASP A 206 20.00 5.29 -4.32
CA ASP A 206 20.89 6.46 -4.31
C ASP A 206 20.22 7.72 -4.88
N LEU A 207 19.31 7.56 -5.85
CA LEU A 207 18.53 8.66 -6.39
C LEU A 207 17.57 9.24 -5.33
N PHE A 208 16.90 8.37 -4.57
CA PHE A 208 16.05 8.81 -3.45
C PHE A 208 16.85 9.51 -2.36
N LYS A 209 17.99 8.95 -1.92
CA LYS A 209 18.86 9.56 -0.93
C LYS A 209 19.34 10.94 -1.37
N LYS A 210 19.79 11.06 -2.62
CA LYS A 210 20.19 12.35 -3.21
C LYS A 210 19.06 13.36 -3.16
N LYS A 211 17.86 12.97 -3.61
CA LYS A 211 16.70 13.88 -3.64
C LYS A 211 16.28 14.33 -2.24
N VAL A 212 16.30 13.43 -1.27
CA VAL A 212 16.05 13.79 0.15
C VAL A 212 17.10 14.78 0.65
N GLY A 213 18.40 14.52 0.39
CA GLY A 213 19.49 15.42 0.78
C GLY A 213 19.36 16.82 0.18
N GLU A 214 18.82 16.95 -1.03
CA GLU A 214 18.58 18.23 -1.69
C GLU A 214 17.39 19.00 -1.11
N LYS A 215 16.37 18.31 -0.59
CA LYS A 215 15.06 18.88 -0.30
C LYS A 215 14.69 18.94 1.18
N ALA A 216 15.18 18.03 2.01
CA ALA A 216 14.78 17.92 3.41
C ALA A 216 14.97 19.24 4.19
N ALA A 217 16.13 19.87 4.09
CA ALA A 217 16.43 21.11 4.81
C ALA A 217 15.46 22.27 4.47
N TYR A 218 14.99 22.34 3.21
CA TYR A 218 13.98 23.31 2.81
C TYR A 218 12.65 23.08 3.55
N TYR A 219 12.17 21.83 3.60
CA TYR A 219 10.93 21.49 4.27
C TYR A 219 11.05 21.54 5.80
N GLU A 220 12.21 21.18 6.38
CA GLU A 220 12.49 21.36 7.81
C GLU A 220 12.30 22.81 8.24
N LYS A 221 12.87 23.74 7.48
CA LYS A 221 12.71 25.18 7.73
C LYS A 221 11.26 25.62 7.53
N LYS A 222 10.60 25.15 6.46
CA LYS A 222 9.22 25.55 6.12
C LYS A 222 8.20 25.12 7.17
N TYR A 223 8.35 23.92 7.73
CA TYR A 223 7.40 23.34 8.69
C TYR A 223 7.88 23.37 10.13
N ASN A 224 9.09 23.90 10.39
CA ASN A 224 9.74 23.92 11.71
C ASN A 224 9.76 22.52 12.36
N ILE A 225 10.23 21.52 11.61
CA ILE A 225 10.27 20.12 12.02
C ILE A 225 11.56 19.47 11.50
N HIS A 226 12.06 18.46 12.21
CA HIS A 226 13.20 17.66 11.76
C HIS A 226 12.73 16.38 11.06
N PHE A 227 13.29 16.07 9.88
CA PHE A 227 12.98 14.85 9.15
C PHE A 227 14.03 13.77 9.37
N ASN A 228 13.57 12.63 9.90
CA ASN A 228 14.33 11.38 9.94
C ASN A 228 13.88 10.48 8.80
N VAL A 229 14.61 10.48 7.69
CA VAL A 229 14.27 9.68 6.50
C VAL A 229 15.12 8.41 6.45
N SER A 230 14.46 7.28 6.38
CA SER A 230 15.09 5.96 6.27
C SER A 230 14.60 5.20 5.03
N PHE A 231 15.38 4.21 4.61
CA PHE A 231 15.11 3.43 3.42
C PHE A 231 15.33 1.95 3.69
N SER A 232 14.55 1.11 3.02
CA SER A 232 14.82 -0.32 2.91
C SER A 232 14.49 -0.83 1.52
N GLU A 233 15.06 -1.98 1.18
CA GLU A 233 14.76 -2.70 -0.03
C GLU A 233 13.94 -3.94 0.31
N GLN A 234 13.13 -4.44 -0.64
CA GLN A 234 12.48 -5.72 -0.48
C GLN A 234 13.55 -6.81 -0.29
N LYS A 235 13.38 -7.65 0.72
CA LYS A 235 14.37 -8.68 1.05
C LYS A 235 14.38 -9.79 0.00
N PRO A 236 15.55 -10.21 -0.52
CA PRO A 236 15.64 -11.34 -1.46
C PRO A 236 15.07 -12.66 -0.91
N SER A 237 15.02 -12.83 0.42
CA SER A 237 14.41 -13.97 1.09
C SER A 237 12.89 -14.06 0.90
N THR A 238 12.26 -12.98 0.47
CA THR A 238 10.81 -12.92 0.14
C THR A 238 10.51 -13.18 -1.33
N ASP A 239 11.54 -13.38 -2.15
CA ASP A 239 11.34 -13.74 -3.56
C ASP A 239 10.70 -15.12 -3.68
N THR A 240 9.88 -15.28 -4.70
CA THR A 240 9.17 -16.53 -4.97
C THR A 240 9.71 -17.21 -6.23
N ILE A 241 9.76 -18.54 -6.21
CA ILE A 241 10.17 -19.30 -7.39
C ILE A 241 9.13 -19.20 -8.50
N ALA A 242 9.58 -19.02 -9.75
CA ALA A 242 8.72 -19.14 -10.93
C ALA A 242 8.69 -20.58 -11.42
N ALA A 243 7.56 -20.99 -12.00
CA ALA A 243 7.42 -22.30 -12.61
C ALA A 243 6.98 -22.20 -14.08
N ASN A 244 7.31 -23.22 -14.85
CA ASN A 244 6.76 -23.43 -16.19
C ASN A 244 5.26 -23.74 -16.11
N THR A 245 4.59 -23.77 -17.25
CA THR A 245 3.16 -24.13 -17.34
C THR A 245 2.86 -25.56 -16.86
N ASP A 246 3.84 -26.46 -16.93
CA ASP A 246 3.79 -27.83 -16.41
C ASP A 246 4.11 -27.98 -14.91
N ASN A 247 4.28 -26.85 -14.20
CA ASN A 247 4.63 -26.75 -12.78
C ASN A 247 6.07 -27.15 -12.41
N THR A 248 6.94 -27.39 -13.38
CA THR A 248 8.38 -27.56 -13.11
C THR A 248 9.04 -26.21 -12.86
N PRO A 249 10.15 -26.14 -12.08
CA PRO A 249 10.86 -24.87 -11.86
C PRO A 249 11.28 -24.19 -13.17
N PHE A 250 10.98 -22.90 -13.31
CA PHE A 250 11.42 -22.14 -14.48
C PHE A 250 12.93 -21.84 -14.37
N ARG A 251 13.65 -22.09 -15.47
CA ARG A 251 15.08 -21.81 -15.54
C ARG A 251 15.40 -20.74 -16.56
N ASN A 252 16.35 -19.89 -16.17
CA ASN A 252 16.99 -18.94 -17.08
C ASN A 252 17.84 -19.69 -18.14
N GLU A 253 18.33 -18.96 -19.13
CA GLU A 253 19.17 -19.50 -20.21
C GLU A 253 20.50 -20.09 -19.68
N ASP A 254 21.01 -19.55 -18.59
CA ASP A 254 22.22 -20.05 -17.90
C ASP A 254 21.97 -21.26 -16.99
N GLY A 255 20.74 -21.78 -16.97
CA GLY A 255 20.32 -22.93 -16.16
C GLY A 255 19.96 -22.60 -14.72
N THR A 256 20.13 -21.36 -14.25
CA THR A 256 19.74 -20.94 -12.89
C THR A 256 18.23 -20.90 -12.72
N LEU A 257 17.75 -21.09 -11.48
CA LEU A 257 16.34 -20.92 -11.15
C LEU A 257 15.92 -19.45 -11.30
N LEU A 258 14.71 -19.24 -11.81
CA LEU A 258 14.11 -17.90 -11.83
C LEU A 258 13.35 -17.64 -10.52
N PHE A 259 13.80 -16.65 -9.77
CA PHE A 259 13.07 -16.06 -8.66
C PHE A 259 12.50 -14.72 -9.07
N ARG A 260 11.36 -14.37 -8.51
CA ARG A 260 10.66 -13.10 -8.77
C ARG A 260 10.29 -12.45 -7.44
N PRO A 261 10.22 -11.10 -7.39
CA PRO A 261 9.68 -10.42 -6.23
C PRO A 261 8.29 -10.95 -5.88
N GLY A 262 8.06 -11.22 -4.61
CA GLY A 262 6.79 -11.78 -4.10
C GLY A 262 5.61 -10.81 -4.07
N GLY A 263 5.74 -9.64 -4.70
CA GLY A 263 4.73 -8.58 -4.67
C GLY A 263 4.82 -7.72 -3.41
N HIS A 264 3.84 -6.82 -3.21
CA HIS A 264 3.87 -5.91 -2.06
C HIS A 264 3.65 -6.61 -0.70
N GLY A 265 3.17 -7.84 -0.69
CA GLY A 265 3.07 -8.65 0.53
C GLY A 265 4.43 -8.95 1.17
N ALA A 266 5.49 -9.01 0.39
CA ALA A 266 6.86 -9.14 0.88
C ALA A 266 7.28 -8.01 1.83
N LEU A 267 6.66 -6.83 1.71
CA LEU A 267 6.97 -5.65 2.54
C LEU A 267 6.54 -5.80 4.01
N ILE A 268 5.83 -6.86 4.37
CA ILE A 268 5.57 -7.16 5.79
C ILE A 268 6.88 -7.36 6.57
N GLU A 269 7.91 -7.93 5.95
CA GLU A 269 9.24 -8.07 6.54
C GLU A 269 9.91 -6.71 6.78
N ASN A 270 9.73 -5.76 5.86
CA ASN A 270 10.22 -4.39 6.02
C ASN A 270 9.45 -3.66 7.13
N LEU A 271 8.12 -3.81 7.16
CA LEU A 271 7.28 -3.21 8.19
C LEU A 271 7.59 -3.79 9.57
N ASN A 272 7.90 -5.10 9.66
CA ASN A 272 8.28 -5.78 10.89
C ASN A 272 9.57 -5.22 11.52
N GLU A 273 10.43 -4.58 10.74
CA GLU A 273 11.66 -3.93 11.25
C GLU A 273 11.43 -2.51 11.77
N ILE A 274 10.27 -1.92 11.49
CA ILE A 274 9.94 -0.56 11.94
C ILE A 274 9.62 -0.57 13.43
N ASP A 275 10.45 0.10 14.22
CA ASP A 275 10.15 0.35 15.62
C ASP A 275 9.38 1.67 15.73
N ALA A 276 8.07 1.56 15.89
CA ALA A 276 7.16 2.69 16.06
C ALA A 276 5.94 2.29 16.91
N ASP A 277 5.32 3.28 17.54
CA ASP A 277 4.05 3.09 18.23
C ASP A 277 2.88 3.17 17.25
N VAL A 278 2.98 4.07 16.27
CA VAL A 278 2.01 4.24 15.19
C VAL A 278 2.72 4.33 13.83
N VAL A 279 2.20 3.61 12.85
CA VAL A 279 2.70 3.62 11.46
C VAL A 279 1.58 4.02 10.50
N PHE A 280 1.75 5.13 9.81
CA PHE A 280 0.90 5.48 8.67
C PHE A 280 1.40 4.81 7.39
N ILE A 281 0.53 4.15 6.65
CA ILE A 281 0.87 3.53 5.36
C ILE A 281 0.07 4.21 4.25
N LYS A 282 0.76 4.66 3.21
CA LYS A 282 0.15 5.28 2.04
C LYS A 282 1.02 5.03 0.80
N ASN A 283 0.39 4.74 -0.34
CA ASN A 283 1.12 4.55 -1.60
C ASN A 283 1.77 5.84 -2.08
N ILE A 284 2.95 5.70 -2.70
CA ILE A 284 3.76 6.83 -3.20
C ILE A 284 3.01 7.74 -4.16
N ASP A 285 2.09 7.21 -4.95
CA ASP A 285 1.40 7.93 -6.02
C ASP A 285 0.04 8.54 -5.62
N ASN A 286 -0.42 8.32 -4.38
CA ASN A 286 -1.65 8.92 -3.86
C ASN A 286 -1.34 10.22 -3.11
N VAL A 287 -1.03 11.27 -3.82
CA VAL A 287 -0.68 12.59 -3.28
C VAL A 287 -1.41 13.68 -4.02
N VAL A 288 -1.61 14.81 -3.37
CA VAL A 288 -2.30 15.99 -3.93
C VAL A 288 -1.53 17.27 -3.64
N PRO A 289 -1.74 18.34 -4.43
CA PRO A 289 -1.16 19.65 -4.14
C PRO A 289 -1.72 20.26 -2.84
N ASP A 290 -0.95 21.21 -2.27
CA ASP A 290 -1.24 21.82 -0.97
C ASP A 290 -2.65 22.43 -0.90
N ARG A 291 -3.18 22.97 -2.00
CA ARG A 291 -4.50 23.64 -2.05
C ARG A 291 -5.69 22.75 -1.66
N ILE A 292 -5.55 21.42 -1.78
CA ILE A 292 -6.60 20.44 -1.42
C ILE A 292 -6.14 19.39 -0.41
N LYS A 293 -4.96 19.58 0.20
CA LYS A 293 -4.35 18.63 1.12
C LYS A 293 -5.06 18.57 2.48
N ASP A 294 -5.76 19.64 2.88
CA ASP A 294 -6.36 19.77 4.20
C ASP A 294 -7.33 18.64 4.53
N ILE A 295 -8.13 18.18 3.54
CA ILE A 295 -9.06 17.07 3.76
C ILE A 295 -8.32 15.74 4.01
N THR A 296 -7.22 15.50 3.30
CA THR A 296 -6.36 14.34 3.55
C THR A 296 -5.77 14.42 4.96
N VAL A 297 -5.24 15.57 5.36
CA VAL A 297 -4.67 15.78 6.70
C VAL A 297 -5.70 15.55 7.79
N LEU A 298 -6.92 16.11 7.61
CA LEU A 298 -8.02 15.95 8.56
C LEU A 298 -8.34 14.45 8.77
N TYR A 299 -8.62 13.72 7.70
CA TYR A 299 -9.03 12.33 7.82
C TYR A 299 -7.89 11.38 8.20
N LYS A 300 -6.64 11.71 7.89
CA LYS A 300 -5.47 11.00 8.46
C LYS A 300 -5.42 11.12 9.98
N LYS A 301 -5.68 12.30 10.53
CA LYS A 301 -5.79 12.50 11.99
C LYS A 301 -7.00 11.78 12.59
N VAL A 302 -8.13 11.77 11.90
CA VAL A 302 -9.34 11.05 12.33
C VAL A 302 -9.07 9.56 12.47
N ILE A 303 -8.55 8.90 11.42
CA ILE A 303 -8.29 7.45 11.48
C ILE A 303 -7.19 7.11 12.48
N ALA A 304 -6.22 7.99 12.70
CA ALA A 304 -5.20 7.81 13.73
C ALA A 304 -5.79 7.97 15.15
N GLY A 305 -6.68 8.92 15.37
CA GLY A 305 -7.40 9.08 16.64
C GLY A 305 -8.27 7.86 16.98
N ILE A 306 -8.97 7.30 15.96
CA ILE A 306 -9.73 6.06 16.13
C ILE A 306 -8.80 4.90 16.52
N LEU A 307 -7.62 4.79 15.90
CA LEU A 307 -6.65 3.76 16.22
C LEU A 307 -6.21 3.83 17.68
N VAL A 308 -5.78 5.01 18.13
CA VAL A 308 -5.22 5.16 19.49
C VAL A 308 -6.28 5.01 20.58
N ASP A 309 -7.52 5.45 20.32
CA ASP A 309 -8.68 5.22 21.21
C ASP A 309 -9.00 3.72 21.33
N ALA A 310 -9.08 3.01 20.19
CA ALA A 310 -9.36 1.57 20.16
C ALA A 310 -8.23 0.74 20.79
N GLN A 311 -6.97 1.08 20.52
CA GLN A 311 -5.81 0.43 21.12
C GLN A 311 -5.79 0.61 22.64
N LYS A 312 -6.01 1.83 23.12
CA LYS A 312 -6.07 2.12 24.55
C LYS A 312 -7.11 1.25 25.25
N LYS A 313 -8.32 1.17 24.71
CA LYS A 313 -9.40 0.33 25.26
C LYS A 313 -9.02 -1.15 25.25
N ALA A 314 -8.46 -1.66 24.15
CA ALA A 314 -8.00 -3.04 24.06
C ALA A 314 -6.93 -3.35 25.13
N PHE A 315 -6.00 -2.43 25.37
CA PHE A 315 -4.94 -2.59 26.37
C PHE A 315 -5.49 -2.52 27.80
N ASP A 316 -6.45 -1.65 28.07
CA ASP A 316 -7.10 -1.57 29.38
C ASP A 316 -7.88 -2.87 29.69
N TYR A 317 -8.57 -3.45 28.69
CA TYR A 317 -9.24 -4.75 28.85
C TYR A 317 -8.24 -5.91 29.03
N LEU A 318 -7.12 -5.93 28.32
CA LEU A 318 -6.10 -6.95 28.52
C LEU A 318 -5.51 -6.91 29.93
N ARG A 319 -5.23 -5.70 30.47
CA ARG A 319 -4.76 -5.53 31.83
C ARG A 319 -5.81 -5.97 32.84
N LEU A 320 -7.08 -5.66 32.62
CA LEU A 320 -8.19 -6.13 33.45
C LEU A 320 -8.27 -7.66 33.45
N LEU A 321 -8.25 -8.30 32.29
CA LEU A 321 -8.30 -9.75 32.15
C LEU A 321 -7.07 -10.45 32.78
N ASP A 322 -5.91 -9.77 32.82
CA ASP A 322 -4.69 -10.30 33.46
C ASP A 322 -4.80 -10.32 34.99
N THR A 323 -5.64 -9.47 35.58
CA THR A 323 -5.88 -9.51 37.03
C THR A 323 -6.58 -10.77 37.51
N GLY A 324 -7.33 -11.43 36.60
CA GLY A 324 -8.23 -12.55 36.98
C GLY A 324 -9.44 -12.14 37.82
N VAL A 325 -9.64 -10.81 38.03
CA VAL A 325 -10.75 -10.27 38.84
C VAL A 325 -11.56 -9.30 38.01
N TYR A 326 -12.74 -9.72 37.56
CA TYR A 326 -13.63 -8.93 36.71
C TYR A 326 -15.08 -9.37 36.95
N SER A 327 -16.02 -8.46 36.70
CA SER A 327 -17.46 -8.77 36.78
C SER A 327 -17.99 -9.34 35.50
N HIS A 328 -19.19 -9.90 35.53
CA HIS A 328 -19.89 -10.38 34.33
C HIS A 328 -20.18 -9.22 33.34
N GLU A 329 -20.57 -8.07 33.85
CA GLU A 329 -20.82 -6.87 33.04
C GLU A 329 -19.56 -6.39 32.31
N GLN A 330 -18.39 -6.50 32.94
CA GLN A 330 -17.09 -6.16 32.32
C GLN A 330 -16.75 -7.14 31.18
N ILE A 331 -17.01 -8.43 31.38
CA ILE A 331 -16.85 -9.43 30.30
C ILE A 331 -17.80 -9.14 29.14
N GLU A 332 -19.05 -8.84 29.39
CA GLU A 332 -20.02 -8.45 28.33
C GLU A 332 -19.59 -7.18 27.60
N GLU A 333 -19.03 -6.21 28.30
CA GLU A 333 -18.49 -4.99 27.69
C GLU A 333 -17.33 -5.32 26.74
N ILE A 334 -16.40 -6.19 27.17
CA ILE A 334 -15.28 -6.65 26.34
C ILE A 334 -15.77 -7.40 25.10
N ILE A 335 -16.77 -8.29 25.25
CA ILE A 335 -17.40 -9.00 24.12
C ILE A 335 -17.98 -8.00 23.12
N ARG A 336 -18.74 -7.00 23.60
CA ARG A 336 -19.30 -5.95 22.74
C ARG A 336 -18.22 -5.19 22.01
N PHE A 337 -17.14 -4.83 22.68
CA PHE A 337 -16.01 -4.15 22.06
C PHE A 337 -15.35 -5.00 20.96
N VAL A 338 -15.07 -6.27 21.23
CA VAL A 338 -14.47 -7.19 20.24
C VAL A 338 -15.38 -7.38 19.03
N GLN A 339 -16.69 -7.52 19.24
CA GLN A 339 -17.64 -7.80 18.16
C GLN A 339 -18.04 -6.55 17.37
N GLN A 340 -18.26 -5.42 18.04
CA GLN A 340 -18.82 -4.23 17.40
C GLN A 340 -17.74 -3.23 16.98
N ASN A 341 -16.68 -3.03 17.79
CA ASN A 341 -15.64 -2.06 17.47
C ASN A 341 -14.51 -2.70 16.65
N LEU A 342 -14.09 -3.94 16.98
CA LEU A 342 -13.05 -4.65 16.23
C LEU A 342 -13.63 -5.55 15.13
N GLY A 343 -14.95 -5.68 15.02
CA GLY A 343 -15.63 -6.45 13.98
C GLY A 343 -15.39 -7.97 14.05
N ASN A 344 -14.76 -8.47 15.12
CA ASN A 344 -14.51 -9.90 15.30
C ASN A 344 -15.74 -10.59 15.89
N ARG A 345 -16.48 -11.34 15.07
CA ARG A 345 -17.72 -12.00 15.45
C ARG A 345 -17.51 -13.50 15.62
N LYS A 346 -17.97 -14.05 16.74
CA LYS A 346 -18.04 -15.48 17.01
C LYS A 346 -19.48 -15.88 17.27
N HIS A 347 -20.07 -16.64 16.38
CA HIS A 347 -21.51 -16.95 16.44
C HIS A 347 -21.87 -17.81 17.65
N ASP A 348 -20.99 -18.71 18.06
CA ASP A 348 -21.13 -19.66 19.18
C ASP A 348 -20.46 -19.16 20.47
N ILE A 349 -20.25 -17.84 20.62
CA ILE A 349 -19.55 -17.24 21.78
C ILE A 349 -20.23 -17.61 23.13
N LYS A 350 -21.54 -17.82 23.11
CA LYS A 350 -22.32 -18.20 24.29
C LYS A 350 -22.12 -19.65 24.73
N GLU A 351 -21.49 -20.47 23.89
CA GLU A 351 -21.21 -21.87 24.18
C GLU A 351 -19.83 -22.05 24.85
N LEU A 352 -19.04 -20.99 24.94
CA LEU A 352 -17.73 -21.03 25.58
C LEU A 352 -17.87 -21.01 27.10
N GLU A 353 -17.14 -21.91 27.77
CA GLU A 353 -16.95 -21.85 29.20
C GLU A 353 -16.14 -20.59 29.60
N ASP A 354 -16.30 -20.09 30.82
CA ASP A 354 -15.68 -18.82 31.27
C ASP A 354 -14.17 -18.77 31.01
N ALA A 355 -13.44 -19.84 31.26
CA ALA A 355 -11.99 -19.89 31.02
C ALA A 355 -11.64 -19.83 29.53
N GLU A 356 -12.39 -20.53 28.68
CA GLU A 356 -12.22 -20.51 27.22
C GLU A 356 -12.56 -19.14 26.65
N LEU A 357 -13.62 -18.50 27.16
CA LEU A 357 -14.05 -17.17 26.79
C LEU A 357 -12.94 -16.12 27.07
N VAL A 358 -12.33 -16.17 28.25
CA VAL A 358 -11.23 -15.26 28.61
C VAL A 358 -10.02 -15.46 27.72
N ILE A 359 -9.65 -16.70 27.42
CA ILE A 359 -8.56 -17.03 26.50
C ILE A 359 -8.89 -16.48 25.08
N TYR A 360 -10.12 -16.69 24.62
CA TYR A 360 -10.58 -16.17 23.33
C TYR A 360 -10.47 -14.63 23.28
N LEU A 361 -11.00 -13.93 24.29
CA LEU A 361 -10.97 -12.47 24.35
C LEU A 361 -9.53 -11.94 24.37
N LYS A 362 -8.64 -12.52 25.18
CA LYS A 362 -7.22 -12.14 25.20
C LYS A 362 -6.56 -12.34 23.82
N ASN A 363 -6.83 -13.46 23.15
CA ASN A 363 -6.27 -13.75 21.83
C ASN A 363 -6.78 -12.78 20.74
N LYS A 364 -8.03 -12.27 20.85
CA LYS A 364 -8.58 -11.30 19.90
C LYS A 364 -8.13 -9.87 20.21
N LEU A 365 -7.91 -9.53 21.48
CA LEU A 365 -7.46 -8.18 21.88
C LEU A 365 -5.96 -7.98 21.66
N ASN A 366 -5.12 -9.00 21.91
CA ASN A 366 -3.66 -8.90 21.83
C ASN A 366 -3.13 -9.21 20.43
N ARG A 367 -3.44 -8.34 19.50
CA ARG A 367 -3.04 -8.43 18.09
C ARG A 367 -2.58 -7.07 17.56
N PRO A 368 -1.77 -7.02 16.50
CA PRO A 368 -1.57 -5.79 15.78
C PRO A 368 -2.93 -5.21 15.35
N MET A 369 -3.02 -3.89 15.28
CA MET A 369 -4.27 -3.21 14.95
C MET A 369 -4.06 -2.27 13.77
N ARG A 370 -5.06 -2.15 12.91
CA ARG A 370 -5.11 -1.15 11.84
C ARG A 370 -6.47 -0.50 11.73
N VAL A 371 -6.46 0.77 11.37
CA VAL A 371 -7.64 1.48 10.88
C VAL A 371 -7.43 1.77 9.39
N CYS A 372 -8.37 1.36 8.56
CA CYS A 372 -8.31 1.53 7.12
C CYS A 372 -9.38 2.54 6.69
N GLY A 373 -8.96 3.65 6.09
CA GLY A 373 -9.85 4.51 5.35
C GLY A 373 -10.45 3.75 4.16
N VAL A 374 -11.75 3.83 3.98
CA VAL A 374 -12.44 3.29 2.81
C VAL A 374 -13.28 4.40 2.17
N VAL A 375 -13.28 4.45 0.85
CA VAL A 375 -14.00 5.47 0.08
C VAL A 375 -15.18 4.85 -0.64
N LYS A 376 -16.19 5.66 -0.99
CA LYS A 376 -17.29 5.20 -1.83
C LYS A 376 -16.77 4.67 -3.16
N ASN A 377 -17.28 3.53 -3.56
CA ASN A 377 -16.90 2.89 -4.81
C ASN A 377 -17.43 3.68 -6.01
N VAL A 378 -16.52 4.19 -6.83
CA VAL A 378 -16.80 4.93 -8.07
C VAL A 378 -16.32 4.20 -9.32
N GLY A 379 -16.07 2.89 -9.20
CA GLY A 379 -15.64 2.03 -10.33
C GLY A 379 -14.13 1.91 -10.49
N GLU A 380 -13.33 2.35 -9.51
CA GLU A 380 -11.88 2.16 -9.54
C GLU A 380 -11.51 0.68 -9.32
N PRO A 381 -10.50 0.16 -10.04
CA PRO A 381 -10.03 -1.20 -9.85
C PRO A 381 -9.25 -1.35 -8.54
N GLY A 382 -9.50 -2.42 -7.80
CA GLY A 382 -8.74 -2.74 -6.57
C GLY A 382 -9.56 -3.57 -5.59
N GLY A 383 -9.10 -3.56 -4.33
CA GLY A 383 -9.72 -4.29 -3.25
C GLY A 383 -10.84 -3.53 -2.57
N GLY A 384 -11.75 -4.25 -1.93
CA GLY A 384 -12.84 -3.71 -1.13
C GLY A 384 -12.83 -4.27 0.30
N PRO A 385 -13.57 -3.60 1.20
CA PRO A 385 -13.78 -4.07 2.56
C PRO A 385 -14.86 -5.17 2.60
N PHE A 386 -14.55 -6.29 3.23
CA PHE A 386 -15.44 -7.45 3.38
C PHE A 386 -15.42 -7.97 4.81
N LEU A 387 -16.46 -8.71 5.19
CA LEU A 387 -16.53 -9.54 6.37
C LEU A 387 -16.33 -10.99 5.95
N CYS A 388 -15.26 -11.63 6.42
CA CYS A 388 -14.85 -12.95 5.97
C CYS A 388 -14.71 -13.94 7.13
N TYR A 389 -14.98 -15.20 6.85
CA TYR A 389 -14.74 -16.27 7.79
C TYR A 389 -13.25 -16.58 7.91
N ASN A 390 -12.76 -16.66 9.14
CA ASN A 390 -11.42 -17.08 9.48
C ASN A 390 -11.35 -18.59 9.71
N ALA A 391 -10.14 -19.13 9.75
CA ALA A 391 -9.91 -20.57 9.99
C ALA A 391 -10.47 -21.07 11.34
N ASP A 392 -10.56 -20.20 12.34
CA ASP A 392 -11.12 -20.49 13.66
C ASP A 392 -12.66 -20.36 13.74
N GLY A 393 -13.34 -20.20 12.59
CA GLY A 393 -14.78 -20.05 12.49
C GLY A 393 -15.32 -18.67 12.88
N THR A 394 -14.46 -17.73 13.25
CA THR A 394 -14.87 -16.33 13.50
C THR A 394 -15.01 -15.58 12.19
N VAL A 395 -15.72 -14.45 12.21
CA VAL A 395 -15.82 -13.50 11.11
C VAL A 395 -15.05 -12.24 11.48
N SER A 396 -14.26 -11.70 10.53
CA SER A 396 -13.54 -10.45 10.74
C SER A 396 -13.47 -9.58 9.49
N PRO A 397 -13.23 -8.26 9.65
CA PRO A 397 -13.02 -7.34 8.55
C PRO A 397 -11.73 -7.68 7.78
N GLN A 398 -11.85 -7.83 6.44
CA GLN A 398 -10.76 -8.17 5.53
C GLN A 398 -10.81 -7.27 4.29
N ILE A 399 -9.65 -6.98 3.71
CA ILE A 399 -9.58 -6.34 2.40
C ILE A 399 -9.35 -7.44 1.36
N LEU A 400 -10.25 -7.55 0.38
CA LEU A 400 -10.19 -8.54 -0.70
C LEU A 400 -10.05 -7.87 -2.05
N GLU A 401 -9.22 -8.47 -2.90
CA GLU A 401 -9.12 -8.13 -4.32
C GLU A 401 -9.92 -9.13 -5.17
N SER A 402 -10.26 -8.72 -6.39
CA SER A 402 -11.07 -9.54 -7.31
C SER A 402 -10.44 -10.91 -7.63
N SER A 403 -9.12 -11.03 -7.54
CA SER A 403 -8.39 -12.30 -7.71
C SER A 403 -8.62 -13.31 -6.59
N GLN A 404 -9.07 -12.85 -5.42
CA GLN A 404 -9.31 -13.66 -4.22
C GLN A 404 -10.77 -14.14 -4.13
N ILE A 405 -11.62 -13.71 -5.06
CA ILE A 405 -13.05 -14.06 -5.11
C ILE A 405 -13.25 -15.26 -6.02
N ASP A 406 -14.00 -16.25 -5.57
CA ASP A 406 -14.40 -17.37 -6.42
C ASP A 406 -15.41 -16.89 -7.47
N LYS A 407 -14.95 -16.82 -8.72
CA LYS A 407 -15.76 -16.37 -9.86
C LYS A 407 -16.86 -17.37 -10.25
N ASN A 408 -16.79 -18.60 -9.77
CA ASN A 408 -17.82 -19.62 -9.98
C ASN A 408 -18.94 -19.55 -8.93
N ASN A 409 -18.74 -18.79 -7.85
CA ASN A 409 -19.75 -18.53 -6.85
C ASN A 409 -20.48 -17.21 -7.18
N GLU A 410 -21.68 -17.31 -7.75
CA GLU A 410 -22.48 -16.15 -8.18
C GLU A 410 -22.81 -15.21 -7.04
N GLU A 411 -23.01 -15.72 -5.81
CA GLU A 411 -23.28 -14.91 -4.63
C GLU A 411 -22.06 -14.05 -4.27
N TYR A 412 -20.86 -14.62 -4.27
CA TYR A 412 -19.63 -13.87 -3.98
C TYR A 412 -19.31 -12.85 -5.07
N VAL A 413 -19.52 -13.19 -6.34
CA VAL A 413 -19.39 -12.26 -7.46
C VAL A 413 -20.37 -11.08 -7.32
N LYS A 414 -21.60 -11.37 -6.89
CA LYS A 414 -22.61 -10.34 -6.63
C LYS A 414 -22.19 -9.45 -5.46
N MET A 415 -21.78 -10.04 -4.31
CA MET A 415 -21.28 -9.27 -3.15
C MET A 415 -20.14 -8.34 -3.53
N PHE A 416 -19.21 -8.81 -4.37
CA PHE A 416 -18.09 -7.99 -4.83
C PHE A 416 -18.53 -6.84 -5.72
N LYS A 417 -19.47 -7.07 -6.66
CA LYS A 417 -20.00 -6.05 -7.58
C LYS A 417 -20.86 -5.00 -6.85
N ASP A 418 -21.63 -5.44 -5.86
CA ASP A 418 -22.54 -4.60 -5.10
C ASP A 418 -21.83 -3.88 -3.93
N GLY A 419 -20.52 -4.13 -3.75
CA GLY A 419 -19.71 -3.49 -2.72
C GLY A 419 -19.76 -1.98 -2.81
N THR A 420 -20.21 -1.33 -1.72
CA THR A 420 -20.45 0.13 -1.67
C THR A 420 -19.17 0.95 -1.49
N HIS A 421 -18.09 0.30 -1.03
CA HIS A 421 -16.83 0.94 -0.70
C HIS A 421 -15.64 0.22 -1.33
N PHE A 422 -14.56 0.96 -1.43
CA PHE A 422 -13.29 0.54 -2.01
C PHE A 422 -12.14 0.90 -1.05
N ASN A 423 -11.04 0.13 -1.10
CA ASN A 423 -9.85 0.39 -0.29
C ASN A 423 -8.81 1.22 -1.08
N PRO A 424 -8.59 2.50 -0.72
CA PRO A 424 -7.61 3.36 -1.37
C PRO A 424 -6.16 3.13 -0.90
N VAL A 425 -5.91 2.13 -0.05
CA VAL A 425 -4.62 1.94 0.67
C VAL A 425 -4.28 3.16 1.53
N ASP A 426 -5.18 3.46 2.45
CA ASP A 426 -5.06 4.54 3.43
C ASP A 426 -5.17 3.95 4.83
N LEU A 427 -4.03 3.57 5.43
CA LEU A 427 -3.99 2.81 6.67
C LEU A 427 -3.19 3.55 7.74
N VAL A 428 -3.60 3.33 8.99
CA VAL A 428 -2.79 3.63 10.17
C VAL A 428 -2.75 2.39 11.07
N CYS A 429 -1.58 2.04 11.56
CA CYS A 429 -1.30 0.77 12.22
C CYS A 429 -0.64 0.96 13.59
N ALA A 430 -0.94 0.06 14.52
CA ALA A 430 -0.26 -0.09 15.80
C ALA A 430 0.31 -1.51 15.90
N THR A 431 1.61 -1.62 16.13
CA THR A 431 2.37 -2.86 16.01
C THR A 431 3.05 -3.30 17.30
N LYS A 432 2.68 -2.70 18.45
CA LYS A 432 3.15 -3.08 19.79
C LYS A 432 2.00 -3.63 20.63
N ASP A 433 2.34 -4.58 21.50
CA ASP A 433 1.42 -5.13 22.49
C ASP A 433 1.22 -4.18 23.70
N TYR A 434 0.30 -4.54 24.60
CA TYR A 434 -0.02 -3.74 25.80
C TYR A 434 1.12 -3.68 26.86
N LYS A 435 2.21 -4.45 26.65
CA LYS A 435 3.44 -4.42 27.45
C LYS A 435 4.55 -3.59 26.80
N GLY A 436 4.29 -3.05 25.59
CA GLY A 436 5.24 -2.26 24.81
C GLY A 436 6.18 -3.08 23.92
N ASN A 437 6.01 -4.40 23.83
CA ASN A 437 6.81 -5.23 22.93
C ASN A 437 6.28 -5.16 21.51
N ARG A 438 7.18 -5.21 20.53
CA ARG A 438 6.77 -5.32 19.14
C ARG A 438 6.20 -6.70 18.85
N PHE A 439 5.09 -6.76 18.12
CA PHE A 439 4.63 -8.01 17.53
C PHE A 439 5.61 -8.49 16.46
N HIS A 440 5.76 -9.79 16.31
CA HIS A 440 6.39 -10.37 15.12
C HIS A 440 5.33 -10.48 14.02
N LEU A 441 5.27 -9.48 13.14
CA LEU A 441 4.18 -9.32 12.19
C LEU A 441 3.97 -10.52 11.24
N PRO A 442 5.02 -11.26 10.80
CA PRO A 442 4.86 -12.46 9.99
C PRO A 442 4.02 -13.57 10.63
N ASP A 443 3.84 -13.57 11.96
CA ASP A 443 2.99 -14.56 12.67
C ASP A 443 1.49 -14.32 12.44
N PHE A 444 1.12 -13.14 11.97
CA PHE A 444 -0.26 -12.70 11.72
C PHE A 444 -0.66 -12.75 10.24
N VAL A 445 0.12 -13.44 9.41
CA VAL A 445 -0.09 -13.57 7.95
C VAL A 445 -0.91 -14.81 7.66
N ASP A 446 -2.02 -14.67 6.94
CA ASP A 446 -2.69 -15.81 6.32
C ASP A 446 -2.00 -16.19 5.02
N ARG A 447 -1.12 -17.17 5.09
CA ARG A 447 -0.34 -17.67 3.95
C ARG A 447 -1.18 -18.42 2.91
N SER A 448 -2.44 -18.74 3.21
CA SER A 448 -3.36 -19.39 2.28
C SER A 448 -4.01 -18.43 1.28
N THR A 449 -3.77 -17.12 1.40
CA THR A 449 -4.40 -16.07 0.58
C THR A 449 -3.51 -15.52 -0.54
N GLY A 450 -2.43 -16.21 -0.89
CA GLY A 450 -1.65 -15.91 -2.09
C GLY A 450 -2.44 -16.20 -3.38
N PHE A 451 -1.85 -15.89 -4.53
CA PHE A 451 -2.43 -16.24 -5.82
C PHE A 451 -1.35 -16.53 -6.87
N ILE A 452 -1.76 -17.23 -7.94
CA ILE A 452 -0.89 -17.54 -9.07
C ILE A 452 -1.25 -16.64 -10.24
N SER A 453 -0.26 -15.94 -10.77
CA SER A 453 -0.41 -15.10 -11.96
C SER A 453 0.38 -15.66 -13.15
N SER A 454 -0.19 -15.54 -14.36
CA SER A 454 0.54 -15.84 -15.59
C SER A 454 1.38 -14.63 -15.99
N LYS A 455 2.63 -14.87 -16.30
CA LYS A 455 3.62 -13.89 -16.75
C LYS A 455 4.39 -14.46 -17.95
N SER A 456 5.28 -13.66 -18.50
CA SER A 456 6.22 -14.13 -19.53
C SER A 456 7.62 -13.59 -19.28
N LYS A 457 8.63 -14.34 -19.71
CA LYS A 457 10.04 -13.92 -19.78
C LYS A 457 10.64 -14.40 -21.08
N ASN A 458 11.19 -13.49 -21.87
CA ASN A 458 11.81 -13.79 -23.19
C ASN A 458 10.88 -14.63 -24.09
N GLY A 459 9.58 -14.27 -24.14
CA GLY A 459 8.57 -14.96 -24.93
C GLY A 459 8.10 -16.32 -24.39
N ARG A 460 8.65 -16.79 -23.25
CA ARG A 460 8.24 -18.03 -22.57
C ARG A 460 7.23 -17.70 -21.46
N GLU A 461 6.10 -18.38 -21.48
CA GLU A 461 5.10 -18.27 -20.42
C GLU A 461 5.60 -18.92 -19.11
N LEU A 462 5.20 -18.34 -17.99
CA LEU A 462 5.51 -18.84 -16.66
C LEU A 462 4.38 -18.55 -15.69
N LYS A 463 4.34 -19.33 -14.62
CA LYS A 463 3.51 -19.12 -13.44
C LYS A 463 4.37 -18.41 -12.39
N ALA A 464 3.85 -17.29 -11.86
CA ALA A 464 4.44 -16.55 -10.76
C ALA A 464 3.54 -16.66 -9.53
N LEU A 465 4.12 -17.03 -8.40
CA LEU A 465 3.45 -17.02 -7.11
C LEU A 465 3.55 -15.61 -6.53
N GLU A 466 2.40 -15.02 -6.23
CA GLU A 466 2.28 -13.74 -5.53
C GLU A 466 1.94 -14.04 -4.06
N LEU A 467 2.73 -13.48 -3.14
CA LEU A 467 2.47 -13.59 -1.71
C LEU A 467 1.15 -12.88 -1.35
N PRO A 468 0.51 -13.23 -0.21
CA PRO A 468 -0.61 -12.44 0.31
C PRO A 468 -0.25 -10.97 0.34
N GLY A 469 -1.12 -10.10 -0.22
CA GLY A 469 -0.84 -8.67 -0.32
C GLY A 469 -0.68 -7.99 1.04
N LEU A 470 0.11 -6.91 1.14
CA LEU A 470 0.46 -6.25 2.41
C LEU A 470 -0.75 -5.85 3.24
N TRP A 471 -1.77 -5.28 2.60
CA TRP A 471 -3.03 -4.87 3.26
C TRP A 471 -4.15 -5.89 3.13
N ASN A 472 -3.89 -7.03 2.49
CA ASN A 472 -4.81 -8.16 2.35
C ASN A 472 -4.43 -9.27 3.36
N GLY A 473 -4.01 -10.42 2.88
CA GLY A 473 -3.71 -11.58 3.70
C GLY A 473 -2.54 -11.43 4.67
N THR A 474 -1.59 -10.49 4.45
CA THR A 474 -0.51 -10.29 5.43
C THR A 474 -0.98 -9.60 6.71
N MET A 475 -2.11 -8.92 6.68
CA MET A 475 -2.74 -8.31 7.85
C MET A 475 -4.07 -9.00 8.20
N SER A 476 -4.25 -10.26 7.82
CA SER A 476 -5.49 -11.01 8.02
C SER A 476 -5.84 -11.18 9.50
N ASP A 477 -4.85 -11.52 10.32
CA ASP A 477 -5.04 -11.72 11.76
C ASP A 477 -4.88 -10.44 12.60
N TRP A 478 -4.88 -9.29 11.96
CA TRP A 478 -4.88 -8.00 12.65
C TRP A 478 -6.30 -7.58 13.03
N ASN A 479 -6.44 -6.87 14.15
CA ASN A 479 -7.67 -6.15 14.43
C ASN A 479 -7.83 -5.02 13.41
N THR A 480 -8.91 -5.06 12.64
CA THR A 480 -9.15 -4.13 11.53
C THR A 480 -10.43 -3.34 11.76
N ILE A 481 -10.35 -2.01 11.66
CA ILE A 481 -11.48 -1.10 11.70
C ILE A 481 -11.57 -0.38 10.35
N PHE A 482 -12.70 -0.51 9.66
CA PHE A 482 -12.97 0.27 8.45
C PHE A 482 -13.67 1.58 8.80
N VAL A 483 -13.17 2.67 8.25
CA VAL A 483 -13.70 4.02 8.45
C VAL A 483 -13.98 4.66 7.10
N GLU A 484 -15.22 5.13 6.88
CA GLU A 484 -15.54 5.91 5.68
C GLU A 484 -14.75 7.22 5.70
N VAL A 485 -14.00 7.46 4.62
CA VAL A 485 -13.32 8.73 4.37
C VAL A 485 -13.76 9.31 3.03
N PRO A 486 -13.73 10.65 2.83
CA PRO A 486 -14.13 11.27 1.58
C PRO A 486 -13.31 10.77 0.38
N ILE A 487 -13.95 10.66 -0.78
CA ILE A 487 -13.30 10.26 -2.03
C ILE A 487 -12.15 11.19 -2.41
N GLU A 488 -12.20 12.45 -1.99
CA GLU A 488 -11.17 13.46 -2.19
C GLU A 488 -9.83 13.11 -1.52
N THR A 489 -9.81 12.15 -0.61
CA THR A 489 -8.56 11.60 -0.03
C THR A 489 -7.84 10.61 -0.95
N PHE A 490 -8.50 10.20 -2.05
CA PHE A 490 -8.01 9.19 -2.98
C PHE A 490 -7.78 9.76 -4.38
N ASN A 491 -6.53 10.09 -4.69
CA ASN A 491 -6.13 10.71 -5.96
C ASN A 491 -4.87 10.02 -6.54
N PRO A 492 -4.91 8.73 -6.86
CA PRO A 492 -3.75 8.02 -7.37
C PRO A 492 -3.43 8.43 -8.80
N VAL A 493 -2.14 8.44 -9.14
CA VAL A 493 -1.64 8.63 -10.50
C VAL A 493 -1.28 7.27 -11.08
N LYS A 494 -2.15 6.70 -11.91
CA LYS A 494 -1.95 5.40 -12.58
C LYS A 494 -1.34 5.57 -13.96
N THR A 495 -1.76 6.59 -14.68
CA THR A 495 -1.24 7.00 -16.00
C THR A 495 -0.72 8.44 -15.94
N VAL A 496 0.11 8.85 -16.90
CA VAL A 496 0.62 10.24 -16.92
C VAL A 496 -0.52 11.25 -17.10
N ASN A 497 -1.58 10.91 -17.82
CA ASN A 497 -2.73 11.80 -18.00
C ASN A 497 -3.56 12.01 -16.75
N ASP A 498 -3.43 11.15 -15.74
CA ASP A 498 -4.08 11.40 -14.44
C ASP A 498 -3.59 12.71 -13.80
N LEU A 499 -2.35 13.14 -14.11
CA LEU A 499 -1.82 14.44 -13.69
C LEU A 499 -2.55 15.64 -14.31
N LEU A 500 -3.38 15.43 -15.33
CA LEU A 500 -4.21 16.48 -15.94
C LEU A 500 -5.56 16.65 -15.22
N ARG A 501 -5.93 15.74 -14.34
CA ARG A 501 -7.14 15.87 -13.53
C ARG A 501 -7.06 17.12 -12.65
N GLU A 502 -8.20 17.76 -12.40
CA GLU A 502 -8.27 18.97 -11.59
C GLU A 502 -7.57 18.83 -10.24
N GLN A 503 -7.66 17.66 -9.62
CA GLN A 503 -7.04 17.38 -8.32
C GLN A 503 -5.51 17.49 -8.33
N HIS A 504 -4.87 17.40 -9.49
CA HIS A 504 -3.41 17.46 -9.64
C HIS A 504 -2.90 18.77 -10.28
N GLN A 505 -3.82 19.70 -10.64
CA GLN A 505 -3.47 20.97 -11.29
C GLN A 505 -3.33 22.13 -10.32
#